data_d9771884ff8b58e0379147de50cc4485
#
_entry.id   d9771884ff8b58e0379147de50cc4485
#
_cell.length_a   1.000
_cell.length_b   1.000
_cell.length_c   1.000
_cell.angle_alpha   90.00
_cell.angle_beta   90.00
_cell.angle_gamma   90.00
#
_symmetry.space_group_name_H-M   'P 1'
#
loop_
_entity.id
_entity.type
_entity.pdbx_description
1 polymer ?
#
loop_
_entity_poly.entity_id
_entity_poly.type
_entity_poly.pdbx_seq_one_letter_code
_entity_poly.pdbx_strand_id
1 'polypeptide(L)'
;MALFGRKRTTVALDIGSGLIKLVVIDHGSGEPVLTKVAFTSVVDGAIVEGEVMDPGIVADAVRGLLSTAGIKAKKVVIAVGGRDVIIKKISMDRMKEGEAREQIRWEAEQHVPFDMDNVELDFQILDPEGEGLQMAVLLVAAKRELVETKQTLLSDVGLEAAVIDVDAFALHNAFELNYPDAMRGVVGLVNIGHEMTNVNILDDGIPVLTRDIMIGTRRFREDLQRER
;
A
#
# COMPACT_ATOMS: atom_id res chain seq x y z
N MET A 1 28.51 -6.65 23.86
CA MET A 1 27.15 -7.18 23.67
C MET A 1 26.19 -6.00 23.61
N ALA A 2 25.88 -5.50 22.42
CA ALA A 2 24.93 -4.40 22.25
C ALA A 2 23.55 -5.00 22.10
N LEU A 3 22.72 -4.90 23.13
CA LEU A 3 21.29 -5.17 23.11
C LEU A 3 20.60 -4.08 22.29
N PHE A 4 20.70 -4.15 20.98
CA PHE A 4 19.79 -3.39 20.12
C PHE A 4 18.40 -4.05 20.21
N GLY A 5 17.59 -3.54 21.13
CA GLY A 5 16.20 -3.94 21.24
C GLY A 5 15.51 -3.72 19.90
N ARG A 6 15.03 -4.82 19.28
CA ARG A 6 14.13 -4.80 18.11
C ARG A 6 13.00 -3.84 18.48
N LYS A 7 12.74 -2.81 17.67
CA LYS A 7 11.60 -1.92 17.89
C LYS A 7 10.35 -2.78 17.97
N ARG A 8 9.70 -2.77 19.13
CA ARG A 8 8.54 -3.63 19.41
C ARG A 8 7.26 -3.10 18.76
N THR A 9 7.28 -1.90 18.20
CA THR A 9 6.10 -1.24 17.66
C THR A 9 6.28 -0.81 16.21
N THR A 10 5.24 -1.01 15.41
CA THR A 10 5.09 -0.46 14.07
C THR A 10 4.03 0.64 14.11
N VAL A 11 4.34 1.80 13.51
CA VAL A 11 3.37 2.86 13.26
C VAL A 11 3.07 2.86 11.78
N ALA A 12 1.80 2.72 11.40
CA ALA A 12 1.37 2.84 10.02
C ALA A 12 0.49 4.09 9.84
N LEU A 13 0.66 4.74 8.69
CA LEU A 13 -0.05 5.96 8.30
C LEU A 13 -0.67 5.75 6.92
N ASP A 14 -2.00 5.79 6.86
CA ASP A 14 -2.78 5.75 5.62
C ASP A 14 -3.24 7.18 5.29
N ILE A 15 -2.74 7.73 4.17
CA ILE A 15 -3.02 9.10 3.71
C ILE A 15 -4.01 9.02 2.56
N GLY A 16 -5.30 8.97 2.90
CA GLY A 16 -6.41 8.93 1.94
C GLY A 16 -7.04 10.29 1.69
N SER A 17 -7.81 10.43 0.61
CA SER A 17 -8.44 11.69 0.17
C SER A 17 -9.54 12.22 1.11
N GLY A 18 -10.16 11.35 1.92
CA GLY A 18 -11.19 11.79 2.90
C GLY A 18 -10.68 11.81 4.34
N LEU A 19 -9.84 10.85 4.69
CA LEU A 19 -9.31 10.64 6.04
C LEU A 19 -7.84 10.27 5.99
N ILE A 20 -7.07 10.83 6.91
CA ILE A 20 -5.74 10.31 7.28
C ILE A 20 -5.94 9.45 8.51
N LYS A 21 -5.45 8.20 8.46
CA LYS A 21 -5.58 7.22 9.53
C LYS A 21 -4.21 6.81 10.05
N LEU A 22 -4.11 6.58 11.33
CA LEU A 22 -2.89 6.15 12.00
C LEU A 22 -3.20 4.95 12.89
N VAL A 23 -2.36 3.93 12.80
CA VAL A 23 -2.41 2.78 13.70
C VAL A 23 -1.06 2.50 14.33
N VAL A 24 -1.06 1.94 15.54
CA VAL A 24 0.13 1.46 16.23
C VAL A 24 -0.06 0.01 16.59
N ILE A 25 0.87 -0.84 16.15
CA ILE A 25 0.88 -2.27 16.41
C ILE A 25 2.09 -2.59 17.28
N ASP A 26 1.86 -3.29 18.40
CA ASP A 26 2.90 -3.84 19.26
C ASP A 26 3.15 -5.31 18.90
N HIS A 27 4.41 -5.66 18.71
CA HIS A 27 4.89 -7.01 18.40
C HIS A 27 5.54 -7.68 19.63
N GLY A 28 5.39 -7.11 20.79
CA GLY A 28 6.09 -7.53 22.01
C GLY A 28 5.58 -8.80 22.66
N SER A 29 4.36 -9.22 22.37
CA SER A 29 3.67 -10.37 22.98
C SER A 29 3.68 -11.65 22.12
N GLY A 30 4.40 -11.64 20.99
CA GLY A 30 4.43 -12.78 20.04
C GLY A 30 3.43 -12.61 18.90
N GLU A 31 2.18 -12.28 19.19
CA GLU A 31 1.19 -11.90 18.18
C GLU A 31 1.10 -10.38 18.06
N PRO A 32 0.85 -9.84 16.85
CA PRO A 32 0.65 -8.41 16.63
C PRO A 32 -0.61 -7.91 17.38
N VAL A 33 -0.46 -6.88 18.20
CA VAL A 33 -1.57 -6.28 18.96
C VAL A 33 -1.77 -4.84 18.51
N LEU A 34 -3.00 -4.51 18.04
CA LEU A 34 -3.40 -3.14 17.75
C LEU A 34 -3.56 -2.35 19.06
N THR A 35 -2.64 -1.42 19.33
CA THR A 35 -2.61 -0.66 20.60
C THR A 35 -3.15 0.75 20.47
N LYS A 36 -3.20 1.32 19.26
CA LYS A 36 -3.75 2.65 19.03
C LYS A 36 -4.34 2.77 17.63
N VAL A 37 -5.45 3.48 17.52
CA VAL A 37 -6.05 3.98 16.28
C VAL A 37 -6.35 5.46 16.46
N ALA A 38 -6.01 6.27 15.45
CA ALA A 38 -6.38 7.67 15.37
C ALA A 38 -6.64 8.05 13.91
N PHE A 39 -7.45 9.06 13.70
CA PHE A 39 -7.73 9.58 12.35
C PHE A 39 -8.06 11.07 12.40
N THR A 40 -7.91 11.73 11.26
CA THR A 40 -8.32 13.12 11.03
C THR A 40 -8.88 13.28 9.62
N SER A 41 -9.78 14.24 9.44
CA SER A 41 -10.32 14.56 8.12
C SER A 41 -9.28 15.31 7.28
N VAL A 42 -9.34 15.09 5.99
CA VAL A 42 -8.58 15.87 5.00
C VAL A 42 -9.48 16.98 4.47
N VAL A 43 -8.92 18.15 4.24
CA VAL A 43 -9.63 19.27 3.60
C VAL A 43 -9.97 18.88 2.17
N ASP A 44 -11.21 19.13 1.75
CA ASP A 44 -11.67 18.81 0.39
C ASP A 44 -10.75 19.48 -0.66
N GLY A 45 -10.30 18.67 -1.63
CA GLY A 45 -9.39 19.10 -2.69
C GLY A 45 -7.91 19.08 -2.34
N ALA A 46 -7.50 18.84 -1.08
CA ALA A 46 -6.10 18.72 -0.72
C ALA A 46 -5.46 17.42 -1.23
N ILE A 47 -6.27 16.37 -1.39
CA ILE A 47 -5.91 15.12 -2.08
C ILE A 47 -7.03 14.81 -3.07
N VAL A 48 -6.70 14.64 -4.33
CA VAL A 48 -7.66 14.34 -5.41
C VAL A 48 -7.19 13.11 -6.16
N GLU A 49 -8.07 12.11 -6.29
CA GLU A 49 -7.76 10.83 -6.97
C GLU A 49 -6.47 10.14 -6.47
N GLY A 50 -6.11 10.37 -5.19
CA GLY A 50 -4.90 9.86 -4.56
C GLY A 50 -3.66 10.74 -4.73
N GLU A 51 -3.71 11.79 -5.54
CA GLU A 51 -2.64 12.76 -5.73
C GLU A 51 -2.73 13.88 -4.68
N VAL A 52 -1.59 14.24 -4.07
CA VAL A 52 -1.49 15.32 -3.09
C VAL A 52 -1.43 16.66 -3.82
N MET A 53 -2.55 17.41 -3.81
CA MET A 53 -2.66 18.70 -4.47
C MET A 53 -2.14 19.85 -3.60
N ASP A 54 -2.31 19.76 -2.28
CA ASP A 54 -1.79 20.72 -1.30
C ASP A 54 -0.96 20.03 -0.23
N PRO A 55 0.35 19.86 -0.44
CA PRO A 55 1.23 19.21 0.52
C PRO A 55 1.26 19.89 1.90
N GLY A 56 1.10 21.22 1.94
CA GLY A 56 1.11 21.98 3.19
C GLY A 56 -0.07 21.63 4.09
N ILE A 57 -1.28 21.63 3.54
CA ILE A 57 -2.52 21.25 4.26
C ILE A 57 -2.43 19.80 4.75
N VAL A 58 -1.97 18.88 3.90
CA VAL A 58 -1.85 17.47 4.25
C VAL A 58 -0.79 17.28 5.34
N ALA A 59 0.36 17.95 5.24
CA ALA A 59 1.41 17.92 6.25
C ALA A 59 0.92 18.43 7.62
N ASP A 60 0.14 19.51 7.64
CA ASP A 60 -0.43 20.05 8.89
C ASP A 60 -1.44 19.08 9.52
N ALA A 61 -2.27 18.42 8.70
CA ALA A 61 -3.20 17.40 9.18
C ALA A 61 -2.45 16.21 9.78
N VAL A 62 -1.35 15.75 9.14
CA VAL A 62 -0.50 14.67 9.67
C VAL A 62 0.16 15.10 10.98
N ARG A 63 0.74 16.30 11.06
CA ARG A 63 1.36 16.82 12.31
C ARG A 63 0.35 16.88 13.45
N GLY A 64 -0.85 17.40 13.17
CA GLY A 64 -1.95 17.46 14.14
C GLY A 64 -2.35 16.09 14.65
N LEU A 65 -2.49 15.10 13.75
CA LEU A 65 -2.83 13.72 14.09
C LEU A 65 -1.75 13.08 14.97
N LEU A 66 -0.46 13.20 14.59
CA LEU A 66 0.66 12.68 15.38
C LEU A 66 0.71 13.28 16.77
N SER A 67 0.53 14.60 16.89
CA SER A 67 0.52 15.33 18.16
C SER A 67 -0.63 14.88 19.06
N THR A 68 -1.84 14.84 18.54
CA THR A 68 -3.04 14.43 19.29
C THR A 68 -2.94 12.96 19.71
N ALA A 69 -2.42 12.09 18.84
CA ALA A 69 -2.20 10.69 19.16
C ALA A 69 -0.97 10.45 20.08
N GLY A 70 -0.16 11.48 20.36
CA GLY A 70 1.04 11.34 21.19
C GLY A 70 2.12 10.45 20.58
N ILE A 71 2.24 10.43 19.24
CA ILE A 71 3.19 9.60 18.51
C ILE A 71 4.54 10.31 18.42
N LYS A 72 5.60 9.62 18.86
CA LYS A 72 7.00 10.11 18.80
C LYS A 72 7.86 9.31 17.82
N ALA A 73 7.26 8.34 17.12
CA ALA A 73 7.97 7.54 16.13
C ALA A 73 8.49 8.44 15.00
N LYS A 74 9.69 8.13 14.50
CA LYS A 74 10.30 8.79 13.36
C LYS A 74 10.12 7.99 12.07
N LYS A 75 9.88 6.69 12.20
CA LYS A 75 9.67 5.77 11.08
C LYS A 75 8.25 5.28 11.07
N VAL A 76 7.65 5.30 9.87
CA VAL A 76 6.28 4.84 9.64
C VAL A 76 6.23 3.89 8.45
N VAL A 77 5.21 3.06 8.43
CA VAL A 77 4.80 2.28 7.25
C VAL A 77 3.71 3.07 6.56
N ILE A 78 3.82 3.23 5.25
CA ILE A 78 2.79 3.82 4.39
C ILE A 78 2.48 2.89 3.24
N ALA A 79 1.46 3.20 2.46
CA ALA A 79 1.16 2.51 1.22
C ALA A 79 0.89 3.49 0.07
N VAL A 80 1.02 2.97 -1.14
CA VAL A 80 0.69 3.62 -2.41
C VAL A 80 -0.33 2.79 -3.16
N GLY A 81 -1.13 3.44 -4.00
CA GLY A 81 -2.14 2.79 -4.84
C GLY A 81 -2.59 3.73 -5.95
N GLY A 82 -3.64 3.35 -6.65
CA GLY A 82 -4.20 4.12 -7.75
C GLY A 82 -3.58 3.76 -9.10
N ARG A 83 -3.92 4.55 -10.12
CA ARG A 83 -3.56 4.30 -11.53
C ARG A 83 -2.05 4.27 -11.82
N ASP A 84 -1.25 4.82 -10.92
CA ASP A 84 0.21 4.91 -11.05
C ASP A 84 0.94 3.71 -10.39
N VAL A 85 0.17 2.71 -9.94
CA VAL A 85 0.67 1.43 -9.44
C VAL A 85 0.13 0.31 -10.32
N ILE A 86 1.04 -0.52 -10.82
CA ILE A 86 0.72 -1.71 -11.62
C ILE A 86 1.06 -2.95 -10.79
N ILE A 87 0.10 -3.84 -10.69
CA ILE A 87 0.27 -5.16 -10.09
C ILE A 87 -0.09 -6.19 -11.16
N LYS A 88 0.83 -7.09 -11.46
CA LYS A 88 0.62 -8.06 -12.54
C LYS A 88 1.29 -9.39 -12.24
N LYS A 89 0.56 -10.48 -12.38
CA LYS A 89 1.13 -11.82 -12.42
C LYS A 89 1.68 -12.06 -13.83
N ILE A 90 2.96 -12.39 -13.92
CA ILE A 90 3.67 -12.68 -15.16
C ILE A 90 4.29 -14.08 -15.08
N SER A 91 4.69 -14.61 -16.22
CA SER A 91 5.48 -15.84 -16.32
C SER A 91 6.83 -15.49 -16.95
N MET A 92 7.92 -15.95 -16.35
CA MET A 92 9.26 -15.77 -16.87
C MET A 92 10.06 -17.08 -16.71
N ASP A 93 11.22 -17.15 -17.37
CA ASP A 93 12.08 -18.33 -17.25
C ASP A 93 12.49 -18.57 -15.80
N ARG A 94 12.49 -19.84 -15.38
CA ARG A 94 12.82 -20.21 -14.00
C ARG A 94 14.30 -19.98 -13.72
N MET A 95 14.56 -19.22 -12.69
CA MET A 95 15.91 -18.89 -12.22
C MET A 95 15.88 -18.59 -10.71
N LYS A 96 17.06 -18.40 -10.13
CA LYS A 96 17.18 -17.98 -8.73
C LYS A 96 16.74 -16.53 -8.55
N GLU A 97 16.26 -16.19 -7.35
CA GLU A 97 15.77 -14.85 -7.04
C GLU A 97 16.81 -13.75 -7.37
N GLY A 98 18.11 -14.00 -7.10
CA GLY A 98 19.16 -13.03 -7.43
C GLY A 98 19.29 -12.77 -8.94
N GLU A 99 19.16 -13.79 -9.77
CA GLU A 99 19.16 -13.69 -11.24
C GLU A 99 17.87 -13.01 -11.73
N ALA A 100 16.74 -13.39 -11.15
CA ALA A 100 15.45 -12.75 -11.45
C ALA A 100 15.48 -11.25 -11.15
N ARG A 101 16.13 -10.82 -10.08
CA ARG A 101 16.26 -9.39 -9.70
C ARG A 101 17.02 -8.57 -10.74
N GLU A 102 17.97 -9.19 -11.46
CA GLU A 102 18.68 -8.53 -12.55
C GLU A 102 17.85 -8.50 -13.85
N GLN A 103 17.03 -9.53 -14.08
CA GLN A 103 16.25 -9.66 -15.32
C GLN A 103 14.86 -9.04 -15.26
N ILE A 104 14.29 -8.90 -14.07
CA ILE A 104 12.89 -8.46 -13.88
C ILE A 104 12.60 -7.10 -14.55
N ARG A 105 13.61 -6.22 -14.66
CA ARG A 105 13.46 -4.92 -15.31
C ARG A 105 13.15 -5.05 -16.80
N TRP A 106 13.80 -5.99 -17.48
CA TRP A 106 13.57 -6.28 -18.90
C TRP A 106 12.20 -6.93 -19.14
N GLU A 107 11.84 -7.86 -18.25
CA GLU A 107 10.50 -8.47 -18.29
C GLU A 107 9.41 -7.43 -18.03
N ALA A 108 9.62 -6.52 -17.08
CA ALA A 108 8.67 -5.48 -16.74
C ALA A 108 8.37 -4.51 -17.89
N GLU A 109 9.34 -4.20 -18.76
CA GLU A 109 9.14 -3.32 -19.93
C GLU A 109 7.96 -3.76 -20.81
N GLN A 110 7.71 -5.07 -20.91
CA GLN A 110 6.61 -5.61 -21.72
C GLN A 110 5.24 -5.51 -21.03
N HIS A 111 5.22 -5.24 -19.72
CA HIS A 111 4.05 -5.33 -18.88
C HIS A 111 3.64 -4.02 -18.22
N VAL A 112 4.57 -3.07 -18.12
CA VAL A 112 4.39 -1.78 -17.45
C VAL A 112 4.30 -0.68 -18.50
N PRO A 113 3.22 0.13 -18.51
CA PRO A 113 3.03 1.18 -19.52
C PRO A 113 3.78 2.48 -19.19
N PHE A 114 4.80 2.40 -18.33
CA PHE A 114 5.62 3.54 -17.89
C PHE A 114 7.05 3.39 -18.40
N ASP A 115 7.74 4.52 -18.56
CA ASP A 115 9.17 4.51 -18.80
C ASP A 115 9.90 3.92 -17.58
N MET A 116 10.65 2.86 -17.78
CA MET A 116 11.34 2.10 -16.73
C MET A 116 12.35 2.93 -15.93
N ASP A 117 12.84 4.05 -16.48
CA ASP A 117 13.71 4.97 -15.74
C ASP A 117 12.97 5.77 -14.67
N ASN A 118 11.63 5.83 -14.78
CA ASN A 118 10.76 6.56 -13.88
C ASN A 118 9.88 5.62 -13.00
N VAL A 119 10.32 4.36 -12.81
CA VAL A 119 9.58 3.34 -12.06
C VAL A 119 10.39 2.82 -10.89
N GLU A 120 9.71 2.68 -9.75
CA GLU A 120 10.13 1.82 -8.65
C GLU A 120 9.50 0.43 -8.88
N LEU A 121 10.34 -0.61 -8.84
CA LEU A 121 9.98 -1.96 -9.22
C LEU A 121 10.32 -2.93 -8.09
N ASP A 122 9.37 -3.81 -7.77
CA ASP A 122 9.60 -4.96 -6.89
C ASP A 122 8.86 -6.19 -7.42
N PHE A 123 9.21 -7.38 -6.94
CA PHE A 123 8.60 -8.62 -7.37
C PHE A 123 8.65 -9.70 -6.30
N GLN A 124 7.76 -10.68 -6.43
CA GLN A 124 7.75 -11.89 -5.62
C GLN A 124 7.58 -13.12 -6.51
N ILE A 125 8.45 -14.14 -6.33
CA ILE A 125 8.26 -15.44 -6.96
C ILE A 125 7.12 -16.15 -6.22
N LEU A 126 6.08 -16.55 -6.96
CA LEU A 126 4.88 -17.16 -6.38
C LEU A 126 5.00 -18.69 -6.21
N ASP A 127 5.89 -19.31 -6.98
CA ASP A 127 6.12 -20.76 -7.01
C ASP A 127 7.62 -21.12 -6.88
N PRO A 128 8.29 -20.72 -5.78
CA PRO A 128 9.75 -20.89 -5.63
C PRO A 128 10.18 -22.35 -5.69
N GLU A 129 9.34 -23.27 -5.22
CA GLU A 129 9.58 -24.73 -5.23
C GLU A 129 8.96 -25.41 -6.47
N GLY A 130 8.43 -24.64 -7.42
CA GLY A 130 7.79 -25.19 -8.61
C GLY A 130 8.77 -25.93 -9.53
N GLU A 131 8.28 -26.94 -10.24
CA GLU A 131 9.01 -27.67 -11.26
C GLU A 131 8.68 -27.12 -12.64
N GLY A 132 9.64 -27.15 -13.57
CA GLY A 132 9.46 -26.70 -14.96
C GLY A 132 10.36 -25.57 -15.37
N LEU A 133 10.24 -25.14 -16.63
CA LEU A 133 11.09 -24.11 -17.24
C LEU A 133 10.65 -22.68 -16.94
N GLN A 134 9.40 -22.51 -16.51
CA GLN A 134 8.79 -21.21 -16.22
C GLN A 134 8.46 -21.10 -14.74
N MET A 135 8.48 -19.87 -14.23
CA MET A 135 8.02 -19.53 -12.88
C MET A 135 7.01 -18.38 -12.93
N ALA A 136 6.06 -18.43 -12.00
CA ALA A 136 5.08 -17.38 -11.81
C ALA A 136 5.66 -16.28 -10.90
N VAL A 137 5.56 -15.04 -11.32
CA VAL A 137 6.08 -13.87 -10.59
C VAL A 137 4.98 -12.84 -10.44
N LEU A 138 4.79 -12.31 -9.24
CA LEU A 138 3.99 -11.13 -8.98
C LEU A 138 4.89 -9.90 -9.13
N LEU A 139 4.64 -9.13 -10.17
CA LEU A 139 5.35 -7.90 -10.49
C LEU A 139 4.60 -6.71 -9.92
N VAL A 140 5.29 -5.81 -9.27
CA VAL A 140 4.77 -4.53 -8.78
C VAL A 140 5.63 -3.40 -9.33
N ALA A 141 4.97 -2.42 -9.93
CA ALA A 141 5.63 -1.24 -10.45
C ALA A 141 4.85 0.01 -10.03
N ALA A 142 5.53 0.97 -9.44
CA ALA A 142 4.95 2.27 -9.08
C ALA A 142 5.74 3.39 -9.77
N LYS A 143 5.07 4.45 -10.21
CA LYS A 143 5.79 5.63 -10.68
C LYS A 143 6.65 6.18 -9.55
N ARG A 144 7.91 6.49 -9.87
CA ARG A 144 8.87 7.06 -8.92
C ARG A 144 8.37 8.37 -8.31
N GLU A 145 7.75 9.23 -9.13
CA GLU A 145 7.17 10.49 -8.68
C GLU A 145 6.13 10.29 -7.56
N LEU A 146 5.28 9.26 -7.65
CA LEU A 146 4.30 8.93 -6.60
C LEU A 146 5.01 8.58 -5.28
N VAL A 147 6.06 7.77 -5.35
CA VAL A 147 6.84 7.35 -4.18
C VAL A 147 7.58 8.54 -3.57
N GLU A 148 8.26 9.33 -4.39
CA GLU A 148 9.01 10.53 -3.97
C GLU A 148 8.11 11.59 -3.35
N THR A 149 6.91 11.81 -3.90
CA THR A 149 5.91 12.74 -3.33
C THR A 149 5.51 12.32 -1.92
N LYS A 150 5.25 11.03 -1.69
CA LYS A 150 4.95 10.50 -0.35
C LYS A 150 6.13 10.64 0.60
N GLN A 151 7.35 10.35 0.14
CA GLN A 151 8.57 10.50 0.95
C GLN A 151 8.82 11.96 1.32
N THR A 152 8.64 12.90 0.39
CA THR A 152 8.78 14.33 0.63
C THR A 152 7.77 14.80 1.68
N LEU A 153 6.49 14.43 1.53
CA LEU A 153 5.45 14.74 2.50
C LEU A 153 5.80 14.23 3.92
N LEU A 154 6.32 13.00 4.02
CA LEU A 154 6.77 12.45 5.31
C LEU A 154 7.96 13.24 5.88
N SER A 155 8.92 13.60 5.05
CA SER A 155 10.09 14.40 5.44
C SER A 155 9.67 15.76 5.99
N ASP A 156 8.70 16.42 5.38
CA ASP A 156 8.17 17.73 5.80
C ASP A 156 7.54 17.68 7.20
N VAL A 157 7.05 16.53 7.62
CA VAL A 157 6.50 16.32 8.97
C VAL A 157 7.50 15.66 9.93
N GLY A 158 8.75 15.49 9.51
CA GLY A 158 9.83 14.90 10.31
C GLY A 158 9.72 13.38 10.49
N LEU A 159 9.09 12.70 9.54
CA LEU A 159 8.97 11.25 9.45
C LEU A 159 9.81 10.69 8.29
N GLU A 160 10.09 9.40 8.36
CA GLU A 160 10.77 8.59 7.34
C GLU A 160 9.93 7.35 7.06
N ALA A 161 9.76 6.98 5.80
CA ALA A 161 9.15 5.69 5.45
C ALA A 161 10.11 4.55 5.81
N ALA A 162 9.66 3.66 6.68
CA ALA A 162 10.35 2.39 6.95
C ALA A 162 10.02 1.34 5.88
N VAL A 163 8.78 1.38 5.39
CA VAL A 163 8.25 0.54 4.32
C VAL A 163 7.24 1.39 3.54
N ILE A 164 7.26 1.25 2.23
CA ILE A 164 6.21 1.73 1.33
C ILE A 164 5.60 0.48 0.70
N ASP A 165 4.40 0.13 1.11
CA ASP A 165 3.64 -1.03 0.65
C ASP A 165 2.66 -0.60 -0.46
N VAL A 166 1.83 -1.50 -0.91
CA VAL A 166 0.73 -1.25 -1.83
C VAL A 166 -0.59 -1.43 -1.10
N ASP A 167 -1.55 -0.52 -1.31
CA ASP A 167 -2.85 -0.50 -0.62
C ASP A 167 -3.57 -1.86 -0.68
N ALA A 168 -3.58 -2.50 -1.85
CA ALA A 168 -4.19 -3.80 -2.05
C ALA A 168 -3.52 -4.90 -1.22
N PHE A 169 -2.18 -4.86 -1.07
CA PHE A 169 -1.44 -5.83 -0.29
C PHE A 169 -1.52 -5.57 1.20
N ALA A 170 -1.55 -4.31 1.62
CA ALA A 170 -1.80 -3.97 3.02
C ALA A 170 -3.16 -4.52 3.51
N LEU A 171 -4.20 -4.39 2.67
CA LEU A 171 -5.52 -4.97 2.95
C LEU A 171 -5.49 -6.50 2.94
N HIS A 172 -4.82 -7.11 1.95
CA HIS A 172 -4.63 -8.56 1.85
C HIS A 172 -3.94 -9.12 3.08
N ASN A 173 -2.78 -8.56 3.45
CA ASN A 173 -2.00 -9.00 4.61
C ASN A 173 -2.80 -8.88 5.92
N ALA A 174 -3.59 -7.81 6.08
CA ALA A 174 -4.45 -7.64 7.23
C ALA A 174 -5.59 -8.68 7.25
N PHE A 175 -6.16 -9.01 6.10
CA PHE A 175 -7.21 -10.04 5.99
C PHE A 175 -6.64 -11.44 6.26
N GLU A 176 -5.53 -11.80 5.65
CA GLU A 176 -4.85 -13.09 5.86
C GLU A 176 -4.49 -13.32 7.33
N LEU A 177 -3.94 -12.30 8.00
CA LEU A 177 -3.58 -12.39 9.42
C LEU A 177 -4.78 -12.66 10.32
N ASN A 178 -5.94 -12.04 10.03
CA ASN A 178 -7.12 -12.13 10.87
C ASN A 178 -8.09 -13.25 10.49
N TYR A 179 -8.07 -13.68 9.23
CA TYR A 179 -9.01 -14.67 8.67
C TYR A 179 -8.29 -15.71 7.79
N PRO A 180 -7.25 -16.42 8.30
CA PRO A 180 -6.44 -17.33 7.49
C PRO A 180 -7.26 -18.46 6.85
N ASP A 181 -8.29 -18.95 7.52
CA ASP A 181 -9.17 -20.01 6.98
C ASP A 181 -10.05 -19.51 5.82
N ALA A 182 -10.31 -18.21 5.74
CA ALA A 182 -11.10 -17.60 4.65
C ALA A 182 -10.28 -17.34 3.39
N MET A 183 -8.96 -17.58 3.40
CA MET A 183 -8.07 -17.38 2.25
C MET A 183 -8.18 -18.47 1.19
N ARG A 184 -8.91 -19.56 1.46
CA ARG A 184 -9.05 -20.70 0.54
C ARG A 184 -10.05 -20.38 -0.58
N GLY A 185 -9.71 -20.81 -1.80
CA GLY A 185 -10.50 -20.57 -2.99
C GLY A 185 -10.48 -19.10 -3.42
N VAL A 186 -11.54 -18.67 -4.09
CA VAL A 186 -11.62 -17.31 -4.64
C VAL A 186 -12.19 -16.35 -3.59
N VAL A 187 -11.41 -15.33 -3.25
CA VAL A 187 -11.77 -14.29 -2.27
C VAL A 187 -11.71 -12.92 -2.94
N GLY A 188 -12.77 -12.12 -2.78
CA GLY A 188 -12.81 -10.74 -3.22
C GLY A 188 -12.68 -9.77 -2.04
N LEU A 189 -11.59 -9.00 -2.00
CA LEU A 189 -11.41 -7.91 -1.06
C LEU A 189 -11.79 -6.59 -1.73
N VAL A 190 -12.77 -5.88 -1.16
CA VAL A 190 -13.27 -4.61 -1.69
C VAL A 190 -13.13 -3.53 -0.64
N ASN A 191 -12.29 -2.53 -0.92
CA ASN A 191 -12.10 -1.36 -0.07
C ASN A 191 -12.77 -0.14 -0.71
N ILE A 192 -13.91 0.28 -0.18
CA ILE A 192 -14.66 1.45 -0.69
C ILE A 192 -14.14 2.68 0.04
N GLY A 193 -13.21 3.39 -0.58
CA GLY A 193 -12.62 4.61 -0.08
C GLY A 193 -13.48 5.85 -0.32
N HIS A 194 -12.91 7.04 -0.10
CA HIS A 194 -13.61 8.31 -0.29
C HIS A 194 -13.86 8.63 -1.77
N GLU A 195 -12.83 8.54 -2.61
CA GLU A 195 -12.91 8.82 -4.05
C GLU A 195 -12.70 7.58 -4.91
N MET A 196 -12.05 6.56 -4.35
CA MET A 196 -11.64 5.37 -5.08
C MET A 196 -12.06 4.11 -4.33
N THR A 197 -12.41 3.07 -5.09
CA THR A 197 -12.66 1.72 -4.59
C THR A 197 -11.58 0.79 -5.13
N ASN A 198 -10.86 0.12 -4.23
CA ASN A 198 -9.89 -0.92 -4.59
C ASN A 198 -10.58 -2.28 -4.57
N VAL A 199 -10.38 -3.07 -5.60
CA VAL A 199 -10.83 -4.46 -5.69
C VAL A 199 -9.61 -5.34 -5.87
N ASN A 200 -9.44 -6.31 -4.98
CA ASN A 200 -8.39 -7.31 -5.05
C ASN A 200 -9.02 -8.70 -5.00
N ILE A 201 -8.87 -9.48 -6.07
CA ILE A 201 -9.36 -10.85 -6.16
C ILE A 201 -8.17 -11.79 -5.96
N LEU A 202 -8.31 -12.66 -4.99
CA LEU A 202 -7.33 -13.68 -4.63
C LEU A 202 -7.85 -15.05 -5.04
N ASP A 203 -6.96 -15.95 -5.41
CA ASP A 203 -7.21 -17.37 -5.61
C ASP A 203 -6.19 -18.14 -4.77
N ASP A 204 -6.67 -18.86 -3.74
CA ASP A 204 -5.86 -19.50 -2.72
C ASP A 204 -4.76 -18.57 -2.15
N GLY A 205 -5.15 -17.33 -1.81
CA GLY A 205 -4.25 -16.33 -1.26
C GLY A 205 -3.33 -15.63 -2.27
N ILE A 206 -3.39 -15.98 -3.55
CA ILE A 206 -2.56 -15.35 -4.59
C ILE A 206 -3.39 -14.28 -5.31
N PRO A 207 -2.92 -13.03 -5.41
CA PRO A 207 -3.58 -12.00 -6.19
C PRO A 207 -3.65 -12.37 -7.67
N VAL A 208 -4.87 -12.48 -8.21
CA VAL A 208 -5.12 -12.77 -9.64
C VAL A 208 -5.65 -11.56 -10.39
N LEU A 209 -6.30 -10.62 -9.70
CA LEU A 209 -6.78 -9.37 -10.26
C LEU A 209 -6.75 -8.28 -9.19
N THR A 210 -6.11 -7.17 -9.50
CA THR A 210 -6.17 -5.95 -8.69
C THR A 210 -6.63 -4.79 -9.57
N ARG A 211 -7.63 -4.04 -9.12
CA ARG A 211 -8.23 -2.93 -9.86
C ARG A 211 -8.61 -1.79 -8.93
N ASP A 212 -8.31 -0.57 -9.40
CA ASP A 212 -8.79 0.65 -8.81
C ASP A 212 -9.93 1.24 -9.65
N ILE A 213 -11.06 1.51 -9.00
CA ILE A 213 -12.25 2.09 -9.61
C ILE A 213 -12.38 3.50 -9.04
N MET A 214 -12.39 4.51 -9.91
CA MET A 214 -12.44 5.93 -9.53
C MET A 214 -13.86 6.35 -9.10
N ILE A 215 -14.46 5.56 -8.21
CA ILE A 215 -15.75 5.81 -7.56
C ILE A 215 -15.59 5.43 -6.10
N GLY A 216 -15.95 6.36 -5.21
CA GLY A 216 -15.93 6.17 -3.77
C GLY A 216 -17.17 6.73 -3.08
N THR A 217 -17.15 6.75 -1.76
CA THR A 217 -18.28 7.21 -0.93
C THR A 217 -18.66 8.67 -1.16
N ARG A 218 -17.72 9.52 -1.64
CA ARG A 218 -18.00 10.90 -2.03
C ARG A 218 -19.07 10.95 -3.11
N ARG A 219 -18.96 10.12 -4.15
CA ARG A 219 -19.91 10.08 -5.25
C ARG A 219 -21.32 9.70 -4.78
N PHE A 220 -21.44 8.67 -3.94
CA PHE A 220 -22.72 8.27 -3.36
C PHE A 220 -23.37 9.40 -2.56
N ARG A 221 -22.58 10.13 -1.76
CA ARG A 221 -23.06 11.26 -1.00
C ARG A 221 -23.56 12.40 -1.89
N GLU A 222 -22.84 12.75 -2.94
CA GLU A 222 -23.23 13.79 -3.91
C GLU A 222 -24.51 13.42 -4.65
N ASP A 223 -24.65 12.17 -5.07
CA ASP A 223 -25.85 11.70 -5.78
C ASP A 223 -27.10 11.74 -4.84
N LEU A 224 -26.95 11.32 -3.60
CA LEU A 224 -28.03 11.44 -2.59
C LEU A 224 -28.42 12.90 -2.27
N GLN A 225 -27.48 13.84 -2.34
CA GLN A 225 -27.76 15.27 -2.15
C GLN A 225 -28.52 15.89 -3.35
N ARG A 226 -28.32 15.36 -4.55
CA ARG A 226 -29.03 15.84 -5.77
C ARG A 226 -30.46 15.34 -5.88
N GLU A 227 -30.77 14.21 -5.24
CA GLU A 227 -32.12 13.63 -5.23
C GLU A 227 -33.05 14.23 -4.17
N ARG A 228 -32.54 15.11 -3.30
CA ARG A 228 -33.29 15.84 -2.26
C ARG A 228 -33.58 17.29 -2.68
#